data_dc472254a94be03efd92aded011ed844
#
_entry.id   dc472254a94be03efd92aded011ed844
#
_cell.length_a   1.000
_cell.length_b   1.000
_cell.length_c   1.000
_cell.angle_alpha   90.00
_cell.angle_beta   90.00
_cell.angle_gamma   90.00
#
_symmetry.space_group_name_H-M   'P 1'
#
loop_
_entity.id
_entity.type
_entity.pdbx_description
1 polymer ?
#
loop_
_entity_poly.entity_id
_entity_poly.type
_entity_poly.pdbx_seq_one_letter_code
_entity_poly.pdbx_strand_id
1 'polypeptide(L)'
;MKPLLLGHRGARAFRQIPENTLASFELCLQHGCDGFEFDVRRSGDGQAVICHDAAVGGMEIANTASKSLRLPTLEEVLRQFAHRAFLDIELKVAGFEVQTVGALRKYPLEKGYVVSSFLPEVLTAIHDLDSATPLGFLCETRDELRGWRETPAEWVIPQFALADRELVEVVHGAGKKVMVWTVNDAERMREFAEWRVDAIITDETELLVRSLR
;
A
#
# COMPACT_ATOMS: atom_id res chain seq x y z
N MET A 1 1.92 16.95 12.58
CA MET A 1 1.54 16.83 11.15
C MET A 1 0.28 15.97 11.13
N LYS A 2 -0.66 16.18 10.20
CA LYS A 2 -1.80 15.26 10.07
C LYS A 2 -1.34 14.03 9.27
N PRO A 3 -1.82 12.80 9.60
CA PRO A 3 -1.51 11.61 8.81
C PRO A 3 -2.11 11.68 7.41
N LEU A 4 -1.50 10.97 6.46
CA LEU A 4 -2.14 10.64 5.18
C LEU A 4 -3.29 9.67 5.44
N LEU A 5 -4.43 9.91 4.79
CA LEU A 5 -5.63 9.09 4.89
C LEU A 5 -5.73 8.22 3.65
N LEU A 6 -5.54 6.90 3.81
CA LEU A 6 -5.44 5.96 2.70
C LEU A 6 -6.55 4.90 2.77
N GLY A 7 -7.17 4.61 1.63
CA GLY A 7 -8.12 3.50 1.53
C GLY A 7 -7.39 2.18 1.26
N HIS A 8 -7.73 1.13 2.00
CA HIS A 8 -7.24 -0.23 1.82
C HIS A 8 -7.89 -0.85 0.58
N ARG A 9 -7.11 -1.15 -0.44
CA ARG A 9 -7.59 -1.62 -1.76
C ARG A 9 -8.65 -0.69 -2.37
N GLY A 10 -8.53 0.62 -2.09
CA GLY A 10 -9.51 1.63 -2.39
C GLY A 10 -10.59 1.77 -1.31
N ALA A 11 -11.87 1.95 -1.68
CA ALA A 11 -13.01 2.08 -0.76
C ALA A 11 -13.63 0.69 -0.45
N ARG A 12 -12.87 -0.18 0.21
CA ARG A 12 -13.18 -1.61 0.39
C ARG A 12 -14.47 -1.89 1.15
N ALA A 13 -14.84 -1.05 2.12
CA ALA A 13 -16.10 -1.23 2.85
C ALA A 13 -17.33 -1.06 1.96
N PHE A 14 -17.21 -0.37 0.83
CA PHE A 14 -18.30 -0.16 -0.11
C PHE A 14 -18.47 -1.35 -1.06
N ARG A 15 -19.13 -2.41 -0.57
CA ARG A 15 -19.21 -3.74 -1.20
C ARG A 15 -19.85 -3.78 -2.60
N GLN A 16 -20.54 -2.72 -3.04
CA GLN A 16 -21.12 -2.61 -4.38
C GLN A 16 -20.04 -2.39 -5.47
N ILE A 17 -18.87 -1.92 -5.09
CA ILE A 17 -17.71 -1.75 -5.96
C ILE A 17 -16.62 -2.70 -5.48
N PRO A 18 -16.15 -3.64 -6.32
CA PRO A 18 -15.08 -4.56 -5.90
C PRO A 18 -13.80 -3.83 -5.52
N GLU A 19 -13.14 -4.31 -4.46
CA GLU A 19 -11.81 -3.86 -4.06
C GLU A 19 -10.78 -4.04 -5.19
N ASN A 20 -9.66 -3.34 -5.12
CA ASN A 20 -8.59 -3.44 -6.11
C ASN A 20 -9.04 -3.15 -7.56
N THR A 21 -9.99 -2.22 -7.72
CA THR A 21 -10.46 -1.75 -9.04
C THR A 21 -10.29 -0.24 -9.18
N LEU A 22 -10.16 0.24 -10.42
CA LEU A 22 -10.07 1.68 -10.70
C LEU A 22 -11.28 2.44 -10.14
N ALA A 23 -12.46 1.82 -10.13
CA ALA A 23 -13.68 2.40 -9.56
C ALA A 23 -13.61 2.52 -8.03
N SER A 24 -13.04 1.52 -7.34
CA SER A 24 -12.83 1.57 -5.89
C SER A 24 -11.82 2.66 -5.49
N PHE A 25 -10.76 2.83 -6.28
CA PHE A 25 -9.76 3.87 -6.09
C PHE A 25 -10.36 5.27 -6.29
N GLU A 26 -11.15 5.43 -7.34
CA GLU A 26 -11.84 6.69 -7.62
C GLU A 26 -12.82 7.06 -6.48
N LEU A 27 -13.60 6.09 -6.00
CA LEU A 27 -14.52 6.30 -4.88
C LEU A 27 -13.77 6.69 -3.59
N CYS A 28 -12.64 6.05 -3.30
CA CYS A 28 -11.80 6.40 -2.16
C CYS A 28 -11.37 7.88 -2.18
N LEU A 29 -10.96 8.39 -3.34
CA LEU A 29 -10.61 9.80 -3.51
C LEU A 29 -11.84 10.71 -3.41
N GLN A 30 -13.00 10.28 -3.91
CA GLN A 30 -14.27 11.02 -3.76
C GLN A 30 -14.72 11.14 -2.30
N HIS A 31 -14.42 10.16 -1.45
CA HIS A 31 -14.64 10.23 0.00
C HIS A 31 -13.70 11.24 0.67
N GLY A 32 -12.66 11.71 -0.03
CA GLY A 32 -11.71 12.72 0.46
C GLY A 32 -10.42 12.15 1.05
N CYS A 33 -10.09 10.89 0.80
CA CYS A 33 -8.77 10.34 1.14
C CYS A 33 -7.66 10.98 0.32
N ASP A 34 -6.42 10.95 0.84
CA ASP A 34 -5.23 11.46 0.15
C ASP A 34 -4.74 10.48 -0.92
N GLY A 35 -5.12 9.21 -0.79
CA GLY A 35 -4.71 8.15 -1.68
C GLY A 35 -5.24 6.80 -1.24
N PHE A 36 -4.61 5.75 -1.71
CA PHE A 36 -5.02 4.38 -1.45
C PHE A 36 -3.85 3.41 -1.53
N GLU A 37 -4.01 2.29 -0.85
CA GLU A 37 -3.17 1.10 -0.97
C GLU A 37 -3.81 0.12 -1.97
N PHE A 38 -2.98 -0.66 -2.66
CA PHE A 38 -3.42 -1.72 -3.56
C PHE A 38 -2.37 -2.80 -3.77
N ASP A 39 -2.85 -4.02 -4.03
CA ASP A 39 -2.06 -5.23 -4.14
C ASP A 39 -1.64 -5.53 -5.58
N VAL A 40 -0.35 -5.77 -5.80
CA VAL A 40 0.22 -6.10 -7.11
C VAL A 40 0.75 -7.53 -7.13
N ARG A 41 0.32 -8.29 -8.14
CA ARG A 41 0.82 -9.64 -8.44
C ARG A 41 1.34 -9.75 -9.85
N ARG A 42 2.13 -10.78 -10.09
CA ARG A 42 2.66 -11.12 -11.40
C ARG A 42 1.80 -12.19 -12.07
N SER A 43 1.27 -11.91 -13.26
CA SER A 43 0.54 -12.87 -14.10
C SER A 43 1.47 -13.86 -14.81
N GLY A 44 0.90 -14.92 -15.38
CA GLY A 44 1.67 -15.96 -16.08
C GLY A 44 2.44 -15.46 -17.31
N ASP A 45 1.99 -14.37 -17.94
CA ASP A 45 2.70 -13.68 -19.03
C ASP A 45 3.56 -12.50 -18.54
N GLY A 46 3.79 -12.41 -17.21
CA GLY A 46 4.73 -11.48 -16.62
C GLY A 46 4.19 -10.05 -16.40
N GLN A 47 2.88 -9.79 -16.58
CA GLN A 47 2.31 -8.47 -16.34
C GLN A 47 2.04 -8.23 -14.85
N ALA A 48 2.23 -6.99 -14.39
CA ALA A 48 1.83 -6.55 -13.05
C ALA A 48 0.32 -6.28 -13.03
N VAL A 49 -0.45 -7.13 -12.36
CA VAL A 49 -1.92 -7.05 -12.25
C VAL A 49 -2.34 -6.78 -10.82
N ILE A 50 -3.49 -6.13 -10.65
CA ILE A 50 -3.98 -5.68 -9.35
C ILE A 50 -4.93 -6.72 -8.77
N CYS A 51 -4.47 -7.44 -7.73
CA CYS A 51 -5.28 -8.44 -7.01
C CYS A 51 -4.62 -8.84 -5.70
N HIS A 52 -5.41 -8.95 -4.63
CA HIS A 52 -4.92 -9.45 -3.34
C HIS A 52 -4.65 -10.96 -3.37
N ASP A 53 -5.63 -11.75 -3.82
CA ASP A 53 -5.57 -13.20 -3.77
C ASP A 53 -4.67 -13.79 -4.86
N ALA A 54 -4.11 -14.96 -4.62
CA ALA A 54 -3.30 -15.66 -5.61
C ALA A 54 -4.12 -16.22 -6.79
N ALA A 55 -5.45 -16.26 -6.64
CA ALA A 55 -6.37 -16.72 -7.66
C ALA A 55 -7.61 -15.84 -7.73
N VAL A 56 -8.21 -15.70 -8.90
CA VAL A 56 -9.47 -14.99 -9.15
C VAL A 56 -10.36 -15.82 -10.08
N GLY A 57 -11.64 -15.99 -9.72
CA GLY A 57 -12.57 -16.77 -10.53
C GLY A 57 -12.11 -18.21 -10.83
N GLY A 58 -11.37 -18.83 -9.92
CA GLY A 58 -10.80 -20.17 -10.09
C GLY A 58 -9.53 -20.24 -10.94
N MET A 59 -9.00 -19.11 -11.41
CA MET A 59 -7.76 -19.01 -12.19
C MET A 59 -6.60 -18.54 -11.30
N GLU A 60 -5.53 -19.30 -11.23
CA GLU A 60 -4.29 -18.88 -10.56
C GLU A 60 -3.61 -17.78 -11.36
N ILE A 61 -3.33 -16.64 -10.73
CA ILE A 61 -2.76 -15.47 -11.39
C ILE A 61 -1.40 -15.78 -12.00
N ALA A 62 -0.52 -16.45 -11.25
CA ALA A 62 0.83 -16.78 -11.68
C ALA A 62 0.89 -17.68 -12.93
N ASN A 63 -0.18 -18.43 -13.21
CA ASN A 63 -0.26 -19.39 -14.33
C ASN A 63 -1.18 -18.91 -15.47
N THR A 64 -1.82 -17.75 -15.32
CA THR A 64 -2.82 -17.25 -16.28
C THR A 64 -2.34 -15.97 -16.95
N ALA A 65 -2.53 -15.88 -18.27
CA ALA A 65 -2.24 -14.64 -19.00
C ALA A 65 -3.14 -13.49 -18.53
N SER A 66 -2.57 -12.30 -18.38
CA SER A 66 -3.24 -11.09 -17.84
C SER A 66 -4.55 -10.77 -18.55
N LYS A 67 -4.62 -10.91 -19.87
CA LYS A 67 -5.84 -10.69 -20.66
C LYS A 67 -7.03 -11.57 -20.26
N SER A 68 -6.75 -12.78 -19.77
CA SER A 68 -7.79 -13.73 -19.31
C SER A 68 -8.29 -13.39 -17.92
N LEU A 69 -7.47 -12.78 -17.09
CA LEU A 69 -7.79 -12.40 -15.71
C LEU A 69 -8.78 -11.23 -15.63
N ARG A 70 -8.78 -10.34 -16.63
CA ARG A 70 -9.60 -9.11 -16.66
C ARG A 70 -9.43 -8.21 -15.43
N LEU A 71 -8.24 -8.21 -14.84
CA LEU A 71 -7.85 -7.38 -13.71
C LEU A 71 -7.23 -6.07 -14.23
N PRO A 72 -7.30 -4.96 -13.46
CA PRO A 72 -6.51 -3.78 -13.74
C PRO A 72 -5.02 -4.12 -13.72
N THR A 73 -4.22 -3.36 -14.44
CA THR A 73 -2.76 -3.45 -14.43
C THR A 73 -2.16 -2.31 -13.61
N LEU A 74 -0.94 -2.50 -13.10
CA LEU A 74 -0.18 -1.43 -12.44
C LEU A 74 -0.08 -0.18 -13.34
N GLU A 75 0.16 -0.37 -14.64
CA GLU A 75 0.29 0.73 -15.59
C GLU A 75 -1.02 1.53 -15.76
N GLU A 76 -2.18 0.87 -15.72
CA GLU A 76 -3.49 1.54 -15.74
C GLU A 76 -3.72 2.37 -14.48
N VAL A 77 -3.35 1.84 -13.29
CA VAL A 77 -3.44 2.60 -12.03
C VAL A 77 -2.52 3.81 -12.06
N LEU A 78 -1.24 3.64 -12.43
CA LEU A 78 -0.29 4.74 -12.49
C LEU A 78 -0.73 5.82 -13.49
N ARG A 79 -1.18 5.44 -14.68
CA ARG A 79 -1.67 6.38 -15.69
C ARG A 79 -2.84 7.24 -15.20
N GLN A 80 -3.73 6.67 -14.40
CA GLN A 80 -4.95 7.36 -13.94
C GLN A 80 -4.73 8.14 -12.64
N PHE A 81 -3.86 7.68 -11.73
CA PHE A 81 -3.81 8.19 -10.36
C PHE A 81 -2.48 8.80 -9.93
N ALA A 82 -1.36 8.55 -10.63
CA ALA A 82 -0.02 9.00 -10.21
C ALA A 82 0.09 10.51 -9.93
N HIS A 83 -0.66 11.35 -10.66
CA HIS A 83 -0.64 12.80 -10.52
C HIS A 83 -1.60 13.36 -9.45
N ARG A 84 -2.49 12.52 -8.86
CA ARG A 84 -3.60 13.01 -8.03
C ARG A 84 -3.77 12.29 -6.68
N ALA A 85 -3.07 11.19 -6.45
CA ALA A 85 -3.19 10.38 -5.24
C ALA A 85 -1.82 9.98 -4.69
N PHE A 86 -1.70 9.84 -3.37
CA PHE A 86 -0.61 9.08 -2.76
C PHE A 86 -0.88 7.58 -2.98
N LEU A 87 0.13 6.83 -3.42
CA LEU A 87 -0.01 5.41 -3.75
C LEU A 87 0.84 4.55 -2.81
N ASP A 88 0.21 3.62 -2.10
CA ASP A 88 0.90 2.51 -1.45
C ASP A 88 0.76 1.28 -2.35
N ILE A 89 1.88 0.82 -2.90
CA ILE A 89 1.95 -0.20 -3.95
C ILE A 89 2.51 -1.47 -3.31
N GLU A 90 1.64 -2.36 -2.82
CA GLU A 90 2.08 -3.60 -2.20
C GLU A 90 2.47 -4.66 -3.22
N LEU A 91 3.74 -5.08 -3.23
CA LEU A 91 4.21 -6.21 -4.01
C LEU A 91 4.03 -7.51 -3.24
N LYS A 92 3.06 -8.33 -3.67
CA LYS A 92 2.70 -9.60 -3.01
C LYS A 92 3.67 -10.76 -3.30
N VAL A 93 4.47 -10.65 -4.33
CA VAL A 93 5.39 -11.70 -4.79
C VAL A 93 6.66 -11.07 -5.36
N ALA A 94 7.75 -11.83 -5.37
CA ALA A 94 9.01 -11.46 -6.01
C ALA A 94 9.00 -11.74 -7.52
N GLY A 95 10.00 -11.21 -8.23
CA GLY A 95 10.35 -11.57 -9.62
C GLY A 95 9.77 -10.62 -10.67
N PHE A 96 9.34 -9.40 -10.29
CA PHE A 96 8.94 -8.36 -11.25
C PHE A 96 9.36 -6.94 -10.81
N GLU A 97 10.36 -6.84 -9.96
CA GLU A 97 10.88 -5.60 -9.39
C GLU A 97 11.40 -4.65 -10.49
N VAL A 98 12.11 -5.20 -11.51
CA VAL A 98 12.60 -4.42 -12.66
C VAL A 98 11.45 -3.76 -13.42
N GLN A 99 10.36 -4.50 -13.63
CA GLN A 99 9.17 -3.99 -14.32
C GLN A 99 8.47 -2.92 -13.49
N THR A 100 8.38 -3.12 -12.17
CA THR A 100 7.79 -2.15 -11.23
C THR A 100 8.58 -0.84 -11.26
N VAL A 101 9.90 -0.88 -11.06
CA VAL A 101 10.76 0.32 -11.13
C VAL A 101 10.65 0.99 -12.50
N GLY A 102 10.62 0.22 -13.59
CA GLY A 102 10.42 0.74 -14.95
C GLY A 102 9.08 1.46 -15.12
N ALA A 103 7.99 0.94 -14.55
CA ALA A 103 6.68 1.58 -14.58
C ALA A 103 6.66 2.86 -13.74
N LEU A 104 7.24 2.87 -12.53
CA LEU A 104 7.32 4.04 -11.66
C LEU A 104 8.08 5.19 -12.32
N ARG A 105 9.19 4.92 -13.01
CA ARG A 105 9.97 5.92 -13.75
C ARG A 105 9.21 6.55 -14.92
N LYS A 106 8.24 5.87 -15.48
CA LYS A 106 7.45 6.34 -16.63
C LYS A 106 6.35 7.33 -16.23
N TYR A 107 5.85 7.26 -14.99
CA TYR A 107 4.73 8.08 -14.51
C TYR A 107 5.18 8.95 -13.32
N PRO A 108 5.12 10.29 -13.40
CA PRO A 108 5.43 11.17 -12.27
C PRO A 108 4.43 10.97 -11.13
N LEU A 109 4.92 10.58 -9.95
CA LEU A 109 4.11 10.34 -8.75
C LEU A 109 4.08 11.62 -7.89
N GLU A 110 3.34 12.62 -8.34
CA GLU A 110 3.35 13.99 -7.82
C GLU A 110 2.87 14.12 -6.37
N LYS A 111 2.01 13.21 -5.91
CA LYS A 111 1.49 13.19 -4.54
C LYS A 111 2.30 12.29 -3.60
N GLY A 112 3.35 11.66 -4.11
CA GLY A 112 4.16 10.70 -3.40
C GLY A 112 3.64 9.26 -3.52
N TYR A 113 4.49 8.34 -3.11
CA TYR A 113 4.20 6.91 -3.12
C TYR A 113 5.12 6.17 -2.15
N VAL A 114 4.82 4.91 -1.94
CA VAL A 114 5.68 3.92 -1.32
C VAL A 114 5.49 2.58 -2.04
N VAL A 115 6.56 1.83 -2.24
CA VAL A 115 6.48 0.42 -2.63
C VAL A 115 6.62 -0.39 -1.37
N SER A 116 5.57 -1.11 -1.01
CA SER A 116 5.52 -1.90 0.21
C SER A 116 5.54 -3.41 -0.06
N SER A 117 6.03 -4.17 0.89
CA SER A 117 6.00 -5.64 0.84
C SER A 117 6.20 -6.24 2.23
N PHE A 118 5.65 -7.46 2.44
CA PHE A 118 6.01 -8.35 3.54
C PHE A 118 7.34 -9.07 3.32
N LEU A 119 7.86 -9.06 2.08
CA LEU A 119 9.04 -9.80 1.64
C LEU A 119 10.28 -8.88 1.68
N PRO A 120 11.20 -9.01 2.66
CA PRO A 120 12.40 -8.17 2.74
C PRO A 120 13.28 -8.25 1.50
N GLU A 121 13.32 -9.42 0.84
CA GLU A 121 14.08 -9.62 -0.39
C GLU A 121 13.54 -8.78 -1.57
N VAL A 122 12.23 -8.54 -1.64
CA VAL A 122 11.61 -7.65 -2.63
C VAL A 122 12.06 -6.21 -2.40
N LEU A 123 12.04 -5.75 -1.15
CA LEU A 123 12.47 -4.39 -0.78
C LEU A 123 13.96 -4.19 -1.08
N THR A 124 14.81 -5.17 -0.77
CA THR A 124 16.24 -5.14 -1.10
C THR A 124 16.46 -5.08 -2.60
N ALA A 125 15.77 -5.92 -3.38
CA ALA A 125 15.89 -5.94 -4.84
C ALA A 125 15.45 -4.61 -5.48
N ILE A 126 14.37 -3.98 -4.99
CA ILE A 126 13.95 -2.64 -5.46
C ILE A 126 15.01 -1.59 -5.10
N HIS A 127 15.54 -1.61 -3.86
CA HIS A 127 16.59 -0.68 -3.41
C HIS A 127 17.84 -0.76 -4.28
N ASP A 128 18.27 -1.96 -4.62
CA ASP A 128 19.44 -2.20 -5.48
C ASP A 128 19.23 -1.68 -6.92
N LEU A 129 17.99 -1.72 -7.42
CA LEU A 129 17.63 -1.21 -8.74
C LEU A 129 17.46 0.32 -8.75
N ASP A 130 16.93 0.88 -7.67
CA ASP A 130 16.67 2.31 -7.53
C ASP A 130 16.56 2.70 -6.05
N SER A 131 17.66 3.12 -5.46
CA SER A 131 17.74 3.51 -4.04
C SER A 131 16.92 4.77 -3.69
N ALA A 132 16.41 5.49 -4.69
CA ALA A 132 15.52 6.65 -4.49
C ALA A 132 14.04 6.25 -4.38
N THR A 133 13.67 5.01 -4.69
CA THR A 133 12.31 4.50 -4.52
C THR A 133 11.96 4.40 -3.02
N PRO A 134 10.93 5.12 -2.52
CA PRO A 134 10.50 5.00 -1.13
C PRO A 134 9.95 3.59 -0.86
N LEU A 135 10.47 2.93 0.19
CA LEU A 135 10.13 1.55 0.52
C LEU A 135 9.41 1.44 1.85
N GLY A 136 8.47 0.50 1.93
CA GLY A 136 7.67 0.19 3.11
C GLY A 136 7.75 -1.28 3.51
N PHE A 137 8.10 -1.55 4.77
CA PHE A 137 8.12 -2.91 5.30
C PHE A 137 6.82 -3.20 6.05
N LEU A 138 6.00 -4.09 5.49
CA LEU A 138 4.76 -4.57 6.09
C LEU A 138 5.05 -5.61 7.17
N CYS A 139 4.36 -5.50 8.31
CA CYS A 139 4.51 -6.42 9.44
C CYS A 139 3.13 -6.81 9.97
N GLU A 140 2.86 -8.10 10.11
CA GLU A 140 1.63 -8.65 10.68
C GLU A 140 1.88 -9.33 12.03
N THR A 141 3.14 -9.67 12.34
CA THR A 141 3.57 -10.31 13.57
C THR A 141 4.65 -9.51 14.30
N ARG A 142 4.79 -9.78 15.63
CA ARG A 142 5.85 -9.16 16.43
C ARG A 142 7.25 -9.58 15.97
N ASP A 143 7.40 -10.76 15.42
CA ASP A 143 8.69 -11.27 14.94
C ASP A 143 9.11 -10.55 13.66
N GLU A 144 8.20 -10.37 12.71
CA GLU A 144 8.44 -9.53 11.52
C GLU A 144 8.77 -8.10 11.94
N LEU A 145 7.96 -7.53 12.84
CA LEU A 145 8.19 -6.15 13.31
C LEU A 145 9.59 -5.92 13.87
N ARG A 146 10.23 -6.91 14.53
CA ARG A 146 11.61 -6.78 15.03
C ARG A 146 12.63 -6.58 13.91
N GLY A 147 12.36 -7.08 12.72
CA GLY A 147 13.26 -7.03 11.56
C GLY A 147 13.28 -5.69 10.80
N TRP A 148 12.44 -4.70 11.16
CA TRP A 148 12.34 -3.49 10.35
C TRP A 148 13.66 -2.71 10.18
N ARG A 149 14.59 -2.81 11.16
CA ARG A 149 15.90 -2.16 11.10
C ARG A 149 16.86 -2.80 10.09
N GLU A 150 16.62 -4.02 9.72
CA GLU A 150 17.43 -4.82 8.79
C GLU A 150 17.01 -4.63 7.32
N THR A 151 15.90 -3.90 7.09
CA THR A 151 15.40 -3.60 5.76
C THR A 151 15.80 -2.20 5.30
N PRO A 152 15.93 -1.95 3.98
CA PRO A 152 16.16 -0.60 3.45
C PRO A 152 14.91 0.30 3.52
N ALA A 153 13.79 -0.17 4.08
CA ALA A 153 12.53 0.56 4.11
C ALA A 153 12.61 1.86 4.92
N GLU A 154 12.02 2.93 4.38
CA GLU A 154 11.82 4.21 5.07
C GLU A 154 10.53 4.21 5.90
N TRP A 155 9.56 3.38 5.52
CA TRP A 155 8.28 3.23 6.19
C TRP A 155 8.22 1.89 6.92
N VAL A 156 7.84 1.93 8.19
CA VAL A 156 7.46 0.74 8.96
C VAL A 156 5.94 0.68 8.96
N ILE A 157 5.37 -0.43 8.46
CA ILE A 157 3.94 -0.55 8.19
C ILE A 157 3.35 -1.71 9.00
N PRO A 158 3.20 -1.56 10.33
CA PRO A 158 2.66 -2.61 11.19
C PRO A 158 1.13 -2.72 11.08
N GLN A 159 0.64 -3.93 11.24
CA GLN A 159 -0.75 -4.19 11.56
C GLN A 159 -1.10 -3.44 12.86
N PHE A 160 -2.25 -2.77 12.91
CA PHE A 160 -2.58 -1.77 13.93
C PHE A 160 -2.46 -2.28 15.39
N ALA A 161 -2.70 -3.58 15.65
CA ALA A 161 -2.59 -4.14 17.00
C ALA A 161 -1.13 -4.31 17.45
N LEU A 162 -0.15 -4.20 16.56
CA LEU A 162 1.27 -4.21 16.88
C LEU A 162 1.82 -2.82 17.20
N ALA A 163 1.07 -1.77 16.82
CA ALA A 163 1.51 -0.39 16.97
C ALA A 163 1.04 0.19 18.31
N ASP A 164 1.96 0.86 18.99
CA ASP A 164 1.74 1.68 20.16
C ASP A 164 2.54 2.98 20.04
N ARG A 165 2.35 3.90 21.00
CA ARG A 165 3.04 5.19 21.01
C ARG A 165 4.57 5.02 21.07
N GLU A 166 5.06 4.06 21.83
CA GLU A 166 6.50 3.80 21.98
C GLU A 166 7.11 3.37 20.63
N LEU A 167 6.46 2.47 19.91
CA LEU A 167 6.90 2.08 18.56
C LEU A 167 7.00 3.29 17.63
N VAL A 168 5.97 4.15 17.61
CA VAL A 168 5.96 5.35 16.75
C VAL A 168 7.14 6.27 17.08
N GLU A 169 7.39 6.53 18.38
CA GLU A 169 8.50 7.36 18.84
C GLU A 169 9.88 6.74 18.48
N VAL A 170 10.02 5.43 18.63
CA VAL A 170 11.25 4.70 18.29
C VAL A 170 11.53 4.73 16.79
N VAL A 171 10.53 4.53 15.96
CA VAL A 171 10.65 4.56 14.49
C VAL A 171 10.97 5.98 14.02
N HIS A 172 10.27 6.99 14.52
CA HIS A 172 10.57 8.41 14.23
C HIS A 172 11.97 8.82 14.72
N GLY A 173 12.39 8.34 15.88
CA GLY A 173 13.75 8.56 16.42
C GLY A 173 14.86 7.97 15.53
N ALA A 174 14.53 6.97 14.71
CA ALA A 174 15.42 6.42 13.70
C ALA A 174 15.33 7.14 12.33
N GLY A 175 14.56 8.23 12.24
CA GLY A 175 14.37 9.00 10.99
C GLY A 175 13.45 8.32 9.97
N LYS A 176 12.69 7.31 10.39
CA LYS A 176 11.74 6.58 9.54
C LYS A 176 10.29 7.01 9.82
N LYS A 177 9.34 6.56 9.02
CA LYS A 177 7.91 6.88 9.08
C LYS A 177 7.10 5.66 9.49
N VAL A 178 5.92 5.92 10.06
CA VAL A 178 4.97 4.88 10.47
C VAL A 178 3.67 5.01 9.70
N MET A 179 3.23 3.91 9.07
CA MET A 179 1.91 3.76 8.48
C MET A 179 1.22 2.57 9.15
N VAL A 180 -0.04 2.69 9.55
CA VAL A 180 -0.75 1.61 10.25
C VAL A 180 -1.91 1.08 9.42
N TRP A 181 -2.13 -0.25 9.45
CA TRP A 181 -3.18 -0.96 8.72
C TRP A 181 -3.80 -2.10 9.54
N THR A 182 -5.01 -2.58 9.36
CA THR A 182 -6.13 -1.85 8.76
C THR A 182 -6.97 -1.30 9.90
N VAL A 183 -7.09 0.00 10.00
CA VAL A 183 -7.75 0.68 11.12
C VAL A 183 -9.17 1.04 10.74
N ASN A 184 -10.17 0.33 11.30
CA ASN A 184 -11.59 0.48 10.93
C ASN A 184 -12.45 1.07 12.06
N ASP A 185 -11.83 1.52 13.16
CA ASP A 185 -12.51 2.10 14.32
C ASP A 185 -12.12 3.56 14.51
N ALA A 186 -13.11 4.44 14.71
CA ALA A 186 -12.93 5.88 14.79
C ALA A 186 -12.10 6.34 16.02
N GLU A 187 -12.17 5.62 17.14
CA GLU A 187 -11.39 5.93 18.34
C GLU A 187 -9.92 5.61 18.09
N ARG A 188 -9.63 4.43 17.52
CA ARG A 188 -8.28 4.04 17.13
C ARG A 188 -7.68 4.97 16.07
N MET A 189 -8.48 5.42 15.08
CA MET A 189 -8.02 6.40 14.08
C MET A 189 -7.54 7.70 14.76
N ARG A 190 -8.31 8.23 15.73
CA ARG A 190 -7.91 9.44 16.46
C ARG A 190 -6.68 9.20 17.33
N GLU A 191 -6.60 8.06 18.01
CA GLU A 191 -5.47 7.68 18.84
C GLU A 191 -4.16 7.61 18.02
N PHE A 192 -4.18 6.99 16.86
CA PHE A 192 -3.02 6.96 15.95
C PHE A 192 -2.64 8.35 15.43
N ALA A 193 -3.62 9.19 15.13
CA ALA A 193 -3.37 10.58 14.76
C ALA A 193 -2.73 11.39 15.91
N GLU A 194 -3.13 11.16 17.17
CA GLU A 194 -2.52 11.75 18.37
C GLU A 194 -1.08 11.26 18.58
N TRP A 195 -0.79 9.98 18.27
CA TRP A 195 0.57 9.44 18.29
C TRP A 195 1.43 9.92 17.12
N ARG A 196 0.80 10.65 16.17
CA ARG A 196 1.46 11.24 15.00
C ARG A 196 2.00 10.21 14.01
N VAL A 197 1.30 9.09 13.79
CA VAL A 197 1.61 8.22 12.66
C VAL A 197 1.55 9.02 11.35
N ASP A 198 2.34 8.65 10.37
CA ASP A 198 2.47 9.40 9.11
C ASP A 198 1.36 9.05 8.12
N ALA A 199 0.77 7.85 8.23
CA ALA A 199 -0.37 7.43 7.41
C ALA A 199 -1.25 6.40 8.13
N ILE A 200 -2.53 6.35 7.77
CA ILE A 200 -3.51 5.37 8.25
C ILE A 200 -4.21 4.76 7.04
N ILE A 201 -4.17 3.41 6.95
CA ILE A 201 -4.88 2.62 5.95
C ILE A 201 -6.15 2.04 6.58
N THR A 202 -7.30 2.19 5.88
CA THR A 202 -8.62 1.76 6.35
C THR A 202 -9.47 1.16 5.25
N ASP A 203 -10.38 0.25 5.61
CA ASP A 203 -11.51 -0.14 4.75
C ASP A 203 -12.60 0.94 4.74
N GLU A 204 -12.75 1.68 5.88
CA GLU A 204 -13.83 2.62 6.20
C GLU A 204 -13.44 4.06 5.83
N THR A 205 -13.28 4.33 4.53
CA THR A 205 -12.73 5.59 4.01
C THR A 205 -13.53 6.83 4.41
N GLU A 206 -14.88 6.78 4.37
CA GLU A 206 -15.73 7.90 4.83
C GLU A 206 -15.58 8.14 6.34
N LEU A 207 -15.49 7.05 7.13
CA LEU A 207 -15.31 7.15 8.57
C LEU A 207 -13.96 7.79 8.90
N LEU A 208 -12.89 7.38 8.22
CA LEU A 208 -11.53 7.92 8.41
C LEU A 208 -11.51 9.44 8.14
N VAL A 209 -12.03 9.86 6.99
CA VAL A 209 -12.07 11.28 6.62
C VAL A 209 -12.88 12.09 7.62
N ARG A 210 -14.08 11.63 8.00
CA ARG A 210 -14.96 12.31 8.97
C ARG A 210 -14.35 12.36 10.37
N SER A 211 -13.49 11.42 10.75
CA SER A 211 -12.88 11.36 12.07
C SER A 211 -11.67 12.29 12.22
N LEU A 212 -10.97 12.61 11.12
CA LEU A 212 -9.65 13.29 11.16
C LEU A 212 -9.60 14.61 10.37
N ARG A 213 -10.63 14.96 9.60
CA ARG A 213 -10.74 16.22 8.86
C ARG A 213 -11.86 17.09 9.38
#